data_68f8fb1abbaf1e5ef6e321b75b100ed2
#
_entry.id   68f8fb1abbaf1e5ef6e321b75b100ed2
#
_cell.length_a   1.000
_cell.length_b   1.000
_cell.length_c   1.000
_cell.angle_alpha   90.00
_cell.angle_beta   90.00
_cell.angle_gamma   90.00
#
_symmetry.space_group_name_H-M   'P 1'
#
loop_
_entity.id
_entity.type
_entity.pdbx_description
1 polymer ?
#
loop_
_entity_poly.entity_id
_entity_poly.type
_entity_poly.pdbx_seq_one_letter_code
_entity_poly.pdbx_strand_id
1 'polypeptide(L)'
;HTGKLISQISIIDSIQGDGLQMITDGVISIAPDLDAKRKIIENAVELAHKLGYECPKVALLGAVEVINPVMTDTIDAAVLCKMNERGQIKGCVLDGPLALDNAVSVEAARHKKIKSSVAGSADILLVPNIQTGNVLIKALTYYAKKDMASAIAGASAPVIMTSRTDSIRNKILSMALAVYLSK
;
A
#
# COMPACT_ATOMS: atom_id res chain seq x y z
N HIS A 1 21.36 -1.34 11.88
CA HIS A 1 20.08 -2.07 12.01
C HIS A 1 19.08 -1.16 12.70
N THR A 2 17.98 -0.82 12.05
CA THR A 2 16.93 0.08 12.62
C THR A 2 16.05 -0.63 13.65
N GLY A 3 16.05 -1.96 13.69
CA GLY A 3 15.07 -2.76 14.44
C GLY A 3 13.66 -2.76 13.83
N LYS A 4 13.42 -1.97 12.76
CA LYS A 4 12.13 -1.94 12.06
C LYS A 4 11.94 -3.19 11.19
N LEU A 5 10.69 -3.59 10.97
CA LEU A 5 10.33 -4.57 9.95
C LEU A 5 10.70 -4.02 8.57
N ILE A 6 11.24 -4.86 7.72
CA ILE A 6 11.55 -4.52 6.33
C ILE A 6 10.31 -4.83 5.47
N SER A 7 9.87 -3.87 4.67
CA SER A 7 8.76 -4.04 3.72
C SER A 7 9.05 -3.36 2.39
N GLN A 8 8.42 -3.83 1.32
CA GLN A 8 8.55 -3.26 -0.01
C GLN A 8 7.33 -2.39 -0.33
N ILE A 9 7.57 -1.25 -0.96
CA ILE A 9 6.53 -0.34 -1.43
C ILE A 9 6.74 -0.12 -2.93
N SER A 10 5.73 -0.46 -3.72
CA SER A 10 5.64 -0.14 -5.14
C SER A 10 4.86 1.15 -5.32
N ILE A 11 5.33 2.05 -6.15
CA ILE A 11 4.74 3.37 -6.41
C ILE A 11 4.43 3.49 -7.89
N ILE A 12 3.21 3.86 -8.20
CA ILE A 12 2.71 4.10 -9.57
C ILE A 12 2.03 5.47 -9.63
N ASP A 13 1.81 5.97 -10.84
CA ASP A 13 0.89 7.10 -11.02
C ASP A 13 -0.52 6.68 -10.59
N SER A 14 -1.16 7.53 -9.80
CA SER A 14 -2.55 7.32 -9.38
C SER A 14 -3.46 7.10 -10.58
N ILE A 15 -4.39 6.16 -10.47
CA ILE A 15 -5.40 5.93 -11.52
C ILE A 15 -6.41 7.07 -11.60
N GLN A 16 -6.48 7.92 -10.59
CA GLN A 16 -7.34 9.11 -10.59
C GLN A 16 -6.70 10.32 -11.30
N GLY A 17 -5.46 10.18 -11.77
CA GLY A 17 -4.76 11.17 -12.58
C GLY A 17 -3.88 12.15 -11.80
N ASP A 18 -4.15 12.36 -10.51
CA ASP A 18 -3.38 13.29 -9.67
C ASP A 18 -2.63 12.55 -8.56
N GLY A 19 -1.29 12.69 -8.54
CA GLY A 19 -0.43 12.14 -7.50
C GLY A 19 0.05 10.71 -7.73
N LEU A 20 0.56 10.12 -6.67
CA LEU A 20 1.14 8.77 -6.66
C LEU A 20 0.27 7.83 -5.82
N GLN A 21 0.21 6.57 -6.19
CA GLN A 21 -0.41 5.51 -5.42
C GLN A 21 0.63 4.47 -5.02
N MET A 22 0.59 4.05 -3.77
CA MET A 22 1.51 3.09 -3.17
C MET A 22 0.83 1.74 -2.96
N ILE A 23 1.56 0.65 -3.21
CA ILE A 23 1.09 -0.72 -2.99
C ILE A 23 2.13 -1.43 -2.10
N THR A 24 1.71 -2.00 -0.99
CA THR A 24 2.58 -2.67 -0.01
C THR A 24 1.89 -3.88 0.65
N ASP A 25 2.53 -4.97 1.03
CA ASP A 25 3.82 -5.48 0.61
C ASP A 25 3.61 -6.66 -0.34
N GLY A 26 4.01 -6.50 -1.58
CA GLY A 26 3.82 -7.54 -2.61
C GLY A 26 5.09 -8.34 -2.92
N VAL A 27 6.16 -8.22 -2.10
CA VAL A 27 7.47 -8.77 -2.45
C VAL A 27 8.20 -9.45 -1.29
N ILE A 28 8.08 -8.96 -0.05
CA ILE A 28 8.87 -9.44 1.08
C ILE A 28 8.03 -10.26 2.06
N SER A 29 6.90 -9.72 2.51
CA SER A 29 6.09 -10.31 3.57
C SER A 29 5.13 -11.35 3.00
N ILE A 30 5.43 -12.63 3.21
CA ILE A 30 4.67 -13.74 2.61
C ILE A 30 3.20 -13.75 3.10
N ALA A 31 3.00 -13.84 4.40
CA ALA A 31 1.69 -13.84 5.05
C ALA A 31 1.81 -13.06 6.36
N PRO A 32 1.80 -11.71 6.29
CA PRO A 32 1.99 -10.90 7.47
C PRO A 32 0.83 -11.08 8.45
N ASP A 33 1.16 -11.29 9.72
CA ASP A 33 0.21 -11.25 10.82
C ASP A 33 -0.23 -9.81 11.10
N LEU A 34 -1.11 -9.62 12.07
CA LEU A 34 -1.67 -8.33 12.43
C LEU A 34 -0.59 -7.30 12.81
N ASP A 35 0.43 -7.70 13.60
CA ASP A 35 1.50 -6.79 14.02
C ASP A 35 2.45 -6.46 12.86
N ALA A 36 2.74 -7.42 12.01
CA ALA A 36 3.50 -7.19 10.78
C ALA A 36 2.75 -6.23 9.83
N LYS A 37 1.44 -6.42 9.63
CA LYS A 37 0.60 -5.49 8.84
C LYS A 37 0.64 -4.08 9.40
N ARG A 38 0.52 -3.91 10.73
CA ARG A 38 0.66 -2.61 11.39
C ARG A 38 2.00 -1.95 11.05
N LYS A 39 3.11 -2.68 11.18
CA LYS A 39 4.47 -2.17 10.88
C LYS A 39 4.65 -1.85 9.39
N ILE A 40 4.06 -2.63 8.49
CA ILE A 40 4.06 -2.36 7.05
C ILE A 40 3.32 -1.04 6.75
N ILE A 41 2.17 -0.80 7.41
CA ILE A 41 1.44 0.46 7.30
C ILE A 41 2.32 1.62 7.76
N GLU A 42 2.93 1.51 8.94
CA GLU A 42 3.80 2.56 9.50
C GLU A 42 4.96 2.91 8.55
N ASN A 43 5.59 1.91 7.95
CA ASN A 43 6.63 2.10 6.94
C ASN A 43 6.11 2.85 5.69
N ALA A 44 4.93 2.47 5.20
CA ALA A 44 4.33 3.09 4.01
C ALA A 44 3.89 4.54 4.30
N VAL A 45 3.35 4.79 5.47
CA VAL A 45 2.97 6.13 5.93
C VAL A 45 4.20 7.03 6.09
N GLU A 46 5.30 6.54 6.67
CA GLU A 46 6.56 7.28 6.76
C GLU A 46 7.09 7.67 5.37
N LEU A 47 7.02 6.75 4.40
CA LEU A 47 7.42 7.05 3.03
C LEU A 47 6.47 8.05 2.37
N ALA A 48 5.16 7.93 2.56
CA ALA A 48 4.16 8.85 2.03
C ALA A 48 4.40 10.28 2.57
N HIS A 49 4.71 10.44 3.85
CA HIS A 49 5.07 11.75 4.42
C HIS A 49 6.30 12.36 3.74
N LYS A 50 7.33 11.56 3.47
CA LYS A 50 8.51 12.04 2.71
C LYS A 50 8.17 12.45 1.28
N LEU A 51 7.13 11.88 0.69
CA LEU A 51 6.61 12.26 -0.63
C LEU A 51 5.64 13.45 -0.59
N GLY A 52 5.38 14.03 0.60
CA GLY A 52 4.56 15.22 0.77
C GLY A 52 3.08 14.97 1.10
N TYR A 53 2.68 13.73 1.38
CA TYR A 53 1.33 13.44 1.84
C TYR A 53 1.23 13.71 3.35
N GLU A 54 0.45 14.72 3.75
CA GLU A 54 0.30 15.08 5.18
C GLU A 54 -0.48 14.02 5.98
N CYS A 55 -1.52 13.47 5.40
CA CYS A 55 -2.38 12.46 6.03
C CYS A 55 -2.85 11.44 4.98
N PRO A 56 -1.97 10.50 4.55
CA PRO A 56 -2.29 9.55 3.51
C PRO A 56 -3.46 8.64 3.90
N LYS A 57 -4.27 8.32 2.92
CA LYS A 57 -5.43 7.43 3.03
C LYS A 57 -4.98 6.00 2.71
N VAL A 58 -5.14 5.11 3.68
CA VAL A 58 -4.70 3.72 3.59
C VAL A 58 -5.90 2.80 3.46
N ALA A 59 -6.03 2.13 2.32
CA ALA A 59 -7.02 1.08 2.11
C ALA A 59 -6.44 -0.30 2.47
N LEU A 60 -7.13 -1.01 3.35
CA LEU A 60 -6.79 -2.39 3.72
C LEU A 60 -7.53 -3.33 2.78
N LEU A 61 -6.81 -3.90 1.80
CA LEU A 61 -7.43 -4.66 0.73
C LEU A 61 -7.86 -6.05 1.19
N GLY A 62 -9.07 -6.42 0.75
CA GLY A 62 -9.64 -7.75 0.83
C GLY A 62 -10.40 -8.08 -0.47
N ALA A 63 -11.02 -9.24 -0.51
CA ALA A 63 -11.88 -9.61 -1.64
C ALA A 63 -13.30 -9.02 -1.51
N VAL A 64 -13.68 -8.58 -0.32
CA VAL A 64 -15.02 -8.05 0.02
C VAL A 64 -14.87 -6.85 0.95
N GLU A 65 -15.93 -6.03 1.03
CA GLU A 65 -16.00 -4.85 1.89
C GLU A 65 -16.73 -5.07 3.22
N VAL A 66 -17.04 -6.33 3.54
CA VAL A 66 -17.71 -6.71 4.79
C VAL A 66 -16.83 -7.64 5.62
N ILE A 67 -16.95 -7.55 6.94
CA ILE A 67 -16.22 -8.44 7.85
C ILE A 67 -16.78 -9.85 7.73
N ASN A 68 -15.92 -10.80 7.36
CA ASN A 68 -16.26 -12.21 7.28
C ASN A 68 -15.30 -13.02 8.16
N PRO A 69 -15.81 -13.72 9.21
CA PRO A 69 -14.96 -14.49 10.13
C PRO A 69 -14.12 -15.58 9.49
N VAL A 70 -14.48 -16.06 8.30
CA VAL A 70 -13.71 -17.07 7.55
C VAL A 70 -12.55 -16.41 6.77
N MET A 71 -12.62 -15.09 6.54
CA MET A 71 -11.62 -14.33 5.80
C MET A 71 -10.79 -13.49 6.77
N THR A 72 -9.64 -14.01 7.18
CA THR A 72 -8.76 -13.40 8.20
C THR A 72 -8.34 -11.98 7.84
N ASP A 73 -8.13 -11.68 6.57
CA ASP A 73 -7.79 -10.34 6.06
C ASP A 73 -8.86 -9.30 6.41
N THR A 74 -10.14 -9.68 6.42
CA THR A 74 -11.24 -8.77 6.79
C THR A 74 -11.27 -8.48 8.29
N ILE A 75 -10.90 -9.48 9.12
CA ILE A 75 -10.77 -9.31 10.57
C ILE A 75 -9.59 -8.39 10.88
N ASP A 76 -8.43 -8.66 10.29
CA ASP A 76 -7.24 -7.83 10.49
C ASP A 76 -7.50 -6.38 10.08
N ALA A 77 -8.20 -6.16 8.95
CA ALA A 77 -8.57 -4.83 8.50
C ALA A 77 -9.43 -4.09 9.55
N ALA A 78 -10.46 -4.74 10.09
CA ALA A 78 -11.30 -4.15 11.12
C ALA A 78 -10.51 -3.79 12.39
N VAL A 79 -9.61 -4.67 12.83
CA VAL A 79 -8.75 -4.42 14.00
C VAL A 79 -7.81 -3.25 13.75
N LEU A 80 -7.13 -3.21 12.59
CA LEU A 80 -6.20 -2.13 12.24
C LEU A 80 -6.91 -0.78 12.13
N CYS A 81 -8.11 -0.74 11.54
CA CYS A 81 -8.94 0.48 11.52
C CYS A 81 -9.24 0.96 12.95
N LYS A 82 -9.63 0.05 13.84
CA LYS A 82 -9.88 0.40 15.24
C LYS A 82 -8.61 0.87 15.96
N MET A 83 -7.44 0.29 15.66
CA MET A 83 -6.15 0.76 16.18
C MET A 83 -5.84 2.18 15.70
N ASN A 84 -6.15 2.51 14.45
CA ASN A 84 -5.99 3.87 13.91
C ASN A 84 -6.92 4.86 14.62
N GLU A 85 -8.23 4.55 14.76
CA GLU A 85 -9.19 5.38 15.50
C GLU A 85 -8.76 5.64 16.95
N ARG A 86 -8.08 4.68 17.60
CA ARG A 86 -7.57 4.78 18.96
C ARG A 86 -6.19 5.44 19.07
N GLY A 87 -5.61 5.88 17.94
CA GLY A 87 -4.30 6.53 17.89
C GLY A 87 -3.11 5.60 18.11
N GLN A 88 -3.29 4.28 17.96
CA GLN A 88 -2.20 3.31 17.98
C GLN A 88 -1.43 3.30 16.66
N ILE A 89 -2.10 3.59 15.54
CA ILE A 89 -1.51 3.90 14.23
C ILE A 89 -1.79 5.36 13.95
N LYS A 90 -0.77 6.15 13.63
CA LYS A 90 -0.87 7.61 13.51
C LYS A 90 -0.40 8.11 12.16
N GLY A 91 -0.73 9.38 11.84
CA GLY A 91 -0.27 10.07 10.65
C GLY A 91 -0.97 9.67 9.36
N CYS A 92 -2.09 8.96 9.44
CA CYS A 92 -2.88 8.51 8.31
C CYS A 92 -4.32 8.26 8.71
N VAL A 93 -5.18 8.04 7.71
CA VAL A 93 -6.54 7.52 7.89
C VAL A 93 -6.60 6.12 7.28
N LEU A 94 -7.09 5.14 8.03
CA LEU A 94 -7.29 3.77 7.58
C LEU A 94 -8.76 3.46 7.36
N ASP A 95 -9.05 2.68 6.33
CA ASP A 95 -10.33 2.01 6.18
C ASP A 95 -10.18 0.63 5.52
N GLY A 96 -11.08 -0.26 5.86
CA GLY A 96 -11.15 -1.63 5.33
C GLY A 96 -11.99 -2.58 6.22
N PRO A 97 -12.28 -3.77 5.69
CA PRO A 97 -11.80 -4.27 4.39
C PRO A 97 -12.42 -3.53 3.21
N LEU A 98 -11.64 -3.35 2.14
CA LEU A 98 -12.11 -2.80 0.88
C LEU A 98 -11.67 -3.71 -0.28
N ALA A 99 -12.59 -4.00 -1.20
CA ALA A 99 -12.19 -4.60 -2.47
C ALA A 99 -11.42 -3.55 -3.31
N LEU A 100 -10.60 -3.99 -4.24
CA LEU A 100 -9.73 -3.10 -5.02
C LEU A 100 -10.53 -1.99 -5.74
N ASP A 101 -11.64 -2.34 -6.38
CA ASP A 101 -12.53 -1.38 -7.05
C ASP A 101 -13.02 -0.28 -6.11
N ASN A 102 -13.43 -0.66 -4.89
CA ASN A 102 -13.92 0.27 -3.88
C ASN A 102 -12.80 1.15 -3.31
N ALA A 103 -11.57 0.64 -3.22
CA ALA A 103 -10.42 1.39 -2.72
C ALA A 103 -10.01 2.51 -3.69
N VAL A 104 -10.16 2.28 -5.02
CA VAL A 104 -9.57 3.14 -6.05
C VAL A 104 -10.59 3.84 -6.96
N SER A 105 -11.87 3.53 -6.85
CA SER A 105 -12.93 4.14 -7.68
C SER A 105 -14.04 4.73 -6.81
N VAL A 106 -14.19 6.05 -6.88
CA VAL A 106 -15.29 6.79 -6.20
C VAL A 106 -16.66 6.28 -6.66
N GLU A 107 -16.80 5.94 -7.94
CA GLU A 107 -18.05 5.43 -8.48
C GLU A 107 -18.39 4.05 -7.91
N ALA A 108 -17.41 3.12 -7.85
CA ALA A 108 -17.59 1.80 -7.27
C ALA A 108 -17.96 1.89 -5.77
N ALA A 109 -17.26 2.73 -5.01
CA ALA A 109 -17.54 2.96 -3.60
C ALA A 109 -18.96 3.51 -3.40
N ARG A 110 -19.41 4.45 -4.25
CA ARG A 110 -20.75 5.01 -4.21
C ARG A 110 -21.82 3.97 -4.55
N HIS A 111 -21.61 3.15 -5.57
CA HIS A 111 -22.56 2.08 -5.95
C HIS A 111 -22.79 1.10 -4.81
N LYS A 112 -21.72 0.74 -4.08
CA LYS A 112 -21.80 -0.14 -2.91
C LYS A 112 -22.20 0.59 -1.62
N LYS A 113 -22.47 1.90 -1.70
CA LYS A 113 -22.90 2.74 -0.58
C LYS A 113 -21.93 2.76 0.60
N ILE A 114 -20.64 2.63 0.32
CA ILE A 114 -19.58 2.66 1.32
C ILE A 114 -19.41 4.09 1.83
N LYS A 115 -19.56 4.29 3.14
CA LYS A 115 -19.34 5.58 3.80
C LYS A 115 -17.93 5.60 4.37
N SER A 116 -16.99 6.16 3.62
CA SER A 116 -15.57 6.18 3.97
C SER A 116 -14.90 7.42 3.38
N SER A 117 -13.93 7.96 4.09
CA SER A 117 -13.05 9.00 3.58
C SER A 117 -11.89 8.45 2.74
N VAL A 118 -11.66 7.13 2.78
CA VAL A 118 -10.61 6.41 2.09
C VAL A 118 -11.11 5.78 0.79
N ALA A 119 -12.32 5.18 0.84
CA ALA A 119 -12.89 4.48 -0.31
C ALA A 119 -12.99 5.39 -1.53
N GLY A 120 -12.48 4.90 -2.66
CA GLY A 120 -12.42 5.61 -3.92
C GLY A 120 -11.23 6.57 -4.07
N SER A 121 -10.46 6.82 -3.02
CA SER A 121 -9.38 7.83 -3.03
C SER A 121 -8.15 7.40 -2.21
N ALA A 122 -7.88 6.09 -2.15
CA ALA A 122 -6.76 5.56 -1.39
C ALA A 122 -5.40 5.96 -2.01
N ASP A 123 -4.50 6.48 -1.18
CA ASP A 123 -3.11 6.77 -1.53
C ASP A 123 -2.21 5.54 -1.36
N ILE A 124 -2.54 4.71 -0.35
CA ILE A 124 -1.79 3.50 -0.01
C ILE A 124 -2.75 2.30 -0.03
N LEU A 125 -2.35 1.24 -0.73
CA LEU A 125 -3.05 -0.04 -0.75
C LEU A 125 -2.23 -1.07 0.03
N LEU A 126 -2.70 -1.49 1.21
CA LEU A 126 -2.15 -2.62 1.93
C LEU A 126 -2.76 -3.90 1.38
N VAL A 127 -1.96 -4.77 0.79
CA VAL A 127 -2.42 -6.10 0.33
C VAL A 127 -2.39 -7.12 1.48
N PRO A 128 -3.31 -8.10 1.50
CA PRO A 128 -3.40 -9.07 2.60
C PRO A 128 -2.20 -10.02 2.69
N ASN A 129 -1.57 -10.32 1.56
CA ASN A 129 -0.47 -11.27 1.44
C ASN A 129 0.34 -11.03 0.16
N ILE A 130 1.50 -11.71 0.07
CA ILE A 130 2.42 -11.57 -1.07
C ILE A 130 1.78 -12.01 -2.41
N GLN A 131 0.93 -13.02 -2.41
CA GLN A 131 0.30 -13.52 -3.63
C GLN A 131 -0.57 -12.44 -4.26
N THR A 132 -1.44 -11.84 -3.47
CA THR A 132 -2.31 -10.74 -3.91
C THR A 132 -1.50 -9.55 -4.39
N GLY A 133 -0.50 -9.13 -3.62
CA GLY A 133 0.35 -7.99 -3.97
C GLY A 133 1.17 -8.23 -5.23
N ASN A 134 1.82 -9.39 -5.34
CA ASN A 134 2.65 -9.72 -6.49
C ASN A 134 1.82 -9.81 -7.79
N VAL A 135 0.65 -10.46 -7.74
CA VAL A 135 -0.25 -10.53 -8.90
C VAL A 135 -0.73 -9.13 -9.30
N LEU A 136 -1.13 -8.28 -8.35
CA LEU A 136 -1.55 -6.91 -8.62
C LEU A 136 -0.42 -6.09 -9.27
N ILE A 137 0.77 -6.12 -8.70
CA ILE A 137 1.96 -5.43 -9.23
C ILE A 137 2.27 -5.91 -10.65
N LYS A 138 2.25 -7.22 -10.89
CA LYS A 138 2.47 -7.79 -12.22
C LYS A 138 1.35 -7.42 -13.20
N ALA A 139 0.09 -7.40 -12.77
CA ALA A 139 -1.01 -6.96 -13.61
C ALA A 139 -0.85 -5.51 -14.06
N LEU A 140 -0.49 -4.61 -13.16
CA LEU A 140 -0.26 -3.20 -13.46
C LEU A 140 0.91 -3.01 -14.44
N THR A 141 2.02 -3.73 -14.26
CA THR A 141 3.20 -3.56 -15.12
C THR A 141 3.06 -4.26 -16.47
N TYR A 142 2.48 -5.46 -16.51
CA TYR A 142 2.43 -6.26 -17.75
C TYR A 142 1.16 -6.06 -18.57
N TYR A 143 -0.01 -5.93 -17.94
CA TYR A 143 -1.27 -5.70 -18.64
C TYR A 143 -1.56 -4.20 -18.80
N ALA A 144 -1.48 -3.43 -17.72
CA ALA A 144 -1.79 -2.00 -17.77
C ALA A 144 -0.60 -1.13 -18.23
N LYS A 145 0.59 -1.71 -18.43
CA LYS A 145 1.81 -1.02 -18.89
C LYS A 145 2.18 0.21 -18.04
N LYS A 146 1.84 0.17 -16.76
CA LYS A 146 2.20 1.24 -15.83
C LYS A 146 3.69 1.24 -15.54
N ASP A 147 4.30 2.41 -15.55
CA ASP A 147 5.61 2.63 -14.98
C ASP A 147 5.55 2.49 -13.44
N MET A 148 6.61 1.99 -12.85
CA MET A 148 6.65 1.72 -11.41
C MET A 148 8.02 2.02 -10.83
N ALA A 149 8.04 2.70 -9.68
CA ALA A 149 9.20 2.78 -8.82
C ALA A 149 9.02 1.84 -7.62
N SER A 150 10.12 1.35 -7.05
CA SER A 150 10.09 0.49 -5.85
C SER A 150 11.10 0.98 -4.82
N ALA A 151 10.68 0.98 -3.55
CA ALA A 151 11.53 1.28 -2.41
C ALA A 151 11.39 0.20 -1.34
N ILE A 152 12.47 -0.01 -0.58
CA ILE A 152 12.46 -0.83 0.64
C ILE A 152 12.43 0.11 1.84
N ALA A 153 11.40 -0.02 2.66
CA ALA A 153 11.23 0.71 3.90
C ALA A 153 11.72 -0.10 5.11
N GLY A 154 12.01 0.58 6.22
CA GLY A 154 12.53 -0.04 7.44
C GLY A 154 14.04 -0.23 7.46
N ALA A 155 14.75 -0.05 6.35
CA ALA A 155 16.21 -0.11 6.28
C ALA A 155 16.85 1.19 6.81
N SER A 156 18.13 1.11 7.22
CA SER A 156 18.91 2.27 7.70
C SER A 156 19.47 3.15 6.58
N ALA A 157 19.36 2.70 5.35
CA ALA A 157 19.76 3.43 4.14
C ALA A 157 18.74 3.10 3.03
N PRO A 158 18.61 3.95 2.02
CA PRO A 158 17.78 3.67 0.86
C PRO A 158 18.22 2.37 0.17
N VAL A 159 17.30 1.43 0.02
CA VAL A 159 17.54 0.16 -0.66
C VAL A 159 16.58 0.05 -1.83
N ILE A 160 17.12 -0.31 -2.99
CA ILE A 160 16.35 -0.55 -4.21
C ILE A 160 16.27 -2.06 -4.43
N MET A 161 15.05 -2.56 -4.60
CA MET A 161 14.81 -3.93 -5.02
C MET A 161 13.92 -3.92 -6.26
N THR A 162 14.50 -4.21 -7.41
CA THR A 162 13.80 -4.31 -8.69
C THR A 162 13.78 -5.76 -9.17
N SER A 163 12.75 -6.12 -9.94
CA SER A 163 12.71 -7.42 -10.60
C SER A 163 13.77 -7.51 -11.70
N ARG A 164 14.29 -8.69 -11.95
CA ARG A 164 15.18 -8.96 -13.12
C ARG A 164 14.50 -8.60 -14.44
N THR A 165 13.18 -8.73 -14.49
CA THR A 165 12.34 -8.47 -15.68
C THR A 165 11.80 -7.05 -15.75
N ASP A 166 12.13 -6.17 -14.80
CA ASP A 166 11.70 -4.77 -14.83
C ASP A 166 12.36 -4.02 -15.99
N SER A 167 11.60 -3.11 -16.58
CA SER A 167 12.08 -2.21 -17.62
C SER A 167 13.24 -1.34 -17.11
N ILE A 168 14.09 -0.87 -18.03
CA ILE A 168 15.14 0.10 -17.69
C ILE A 168 14.53 1.34 -17.03
N ARG A 169 13.35 1.78 -17.52
CA ARG A 169 12.63 2.94 -16.97
C ARG A 169 12.25 2.72 -15.50
N ASN A 170 11.69 1.57 -15.14
CA ASN A 170 11.33 1.25 -13.75
C ASN A 170 12.55 1.21 -12.83
N LYS A 171 13.69 0.72 -13.33
CA LYS A 171 14.95 0.72 -12.59
C LYS A 171 15.44 2.15 -12.33
N ILE A 172 15.40 3.02 -13.34
CA ILE A 172 15.77 4.44 -13.22
C ILE A 172 14.84 5.16 -12.23
N LEU A 173 13.53 4.94 -12.32
CA LEU A 173 12.56 5.54 -11.40
C LEU A 173 12.81 5.10 -9.95
N SER A 174 13.13 3.82 -9.72
CA SER A 174 13.48 3.32 -8.38
C SER A 174 14.78 3.93 -7.85
N MET A 175 15.79 4.15 -8.71
CA MET A 175 17.02 4.85 -8.33
C MET A 175 16.74 6.32 -7.98
N ALA A 176 15.95 7.01 -8.79
CA ALA A 176 15.57 8.41 -8.53
C ALA A 176 14.81 8.54 -7.20
N LEU A 177 13.89 7.61 -6.93
CA LEU A 177 13.17 7.55 -5.65
C LEU A 177 14.13 7.36 -4.48
N ALA A 178 15.09 6.44 -4.57
CA ALA A 178 16.07 6.20 -3.50
C ALA A 178 16.94 7.45 -3.22
N VAL A 179 17.36 8.15 -4.26
CA VAL A 179 18.09 9.42 -4.12
C VAL A 179 17.22 10.48 -3.46
N TYR A 180 15.95 10.57 -3.83
CA TYR A 180 15.00 11.51 -3.22
C TYR A 180 14.82 11.22 -1.72
N LEU A 181 14.65 9.97 -1.34
CA LEU A 181 14.44 9.53 0.04
C LEU A 181 15.71 9.60 0.91
N SER A 182 16.89 9.81 0.32
CA SER A 182 18.16 9.92 1.03
C SER A 182 18.45 11.35 1.54
N LYS A 183 17.66 12.32 1.10
CA LYS A 183 17.75 13.72 1.54
C LYS A 183 17.04 13.92 2.88
#